data_b24ae1046b851ac7ec9beaf5e9ca551b
#
_entry.id   b24ae1046b851ac7ec9beaf5e9ca551b
#
_cell.length_a   1.000
_cell.length_b   1.000
_cell.length_c   1.000
_cell.angle_alpha   90.00
_cell.angle_beta   90.00
_cell.angle_gamma   90.00
#
_symmetry.space_group_name_H-M   'P 1'
#
loop_
_entity.id
_entity.type
_entity.pdbx_description
1 polymer ?
#
loop_
_entity_poly.entity_id
_entity_poly.type
_entity_poly.pdbx_seq_one_letter_code
_entity_poly.pdbx_strand_id
1 'polypeptide(L)'
;KTKVLVCTGADDPMIPPDQVVAFEDEMRKAEADWQVIAYGNTVHSFTNRDAGKVVPLPGLAYNESTDRRSWAAMKAHFNEAFA
;
A
#
# COMPACT_ATOMS: atom_id res chain seq x y z
N LYS A 1 -13.65 -16.87 -2.46
CA LYS A 1 -13.65 -15.42 -2.50
C LYS A 1 -12.23 -14.87 -2.43
N THR A 2 -11.90 -13.96 -3.32
CA THR A 2 -10.56 -13.37 -3.35
C THR A 2 -10.35 -12.45 -2.14
N LYS A 3 -9.24 -12.63 -1.46
CA LYS A 3 -8.82 -11.75 -0.37
C LYS A 3 -7.73 -10.82 -0.87
N VAL A 4 -7.93 -9.52 -0.68
CA VAL A 4 -7.04 -8.48 -1.21
C VAL A 4 -6.54 -7.58 -0.09
N LEU A 5 -5.25 -7.37 -0.03
CA LEU A 5 -4.63 -6.37 0.85
C LEU A 5 -3.87 -5.37 -0.01
N VAL A 6 -4.16 -4.09 0.19
CA VAL A 6 -3.40 -2.99 -0.40
C VAL A 6 -2.74 -2.18 0.70
N CYS A 7 -1.44 -1.97 0.57
CA CYS A 7 -0.68 -1.08 1.46
C CYS A 7 -0.18 0.09 0.62
N THR A 8 -0.65 1.28 0.92
CA THR A 8 -0.35 2.47 0.12
C THR A 8 0.21 3.60 0.96
N GLY A 9 1.08 4.40 0.37
CA GLY A 9 1.55 5.63 1.01
C GLY A 9 0.49 6.71 0.91
N ALA A 10 0.07 7.24 2.06
CA ALA A 10 -1.00 8.26 2.08
C ALA A 10 -0.61 9.54 1.34
N ASP A 11 0.70 9.81 1.24
CA ASP A 11 1.22 11.01 0.58
C ASP A 11 1.86 10.72 -0.78
N ASP A 12 1.56 9.57 -1.36
CA ASP A 12 2.09 9.15 -2.65
C ASP A 12 1.44 9.99 -3.77
N PRO A 13 2.22 10.84 -4.46
CA PRO A 13 1.67 11.70 -5.50
C PRO A 13 1.28 10.95 -6.77
N MET A 14 1.74 9.70 -6.92
CA MET A 14 1.42 8.86 -8.09
C MET A 14 0.12 8.10 -7.89
N ILE A 15 -0.38 8.03 -6.66
CA ILE A 15 -1.62 7.35 -6.30
C ILE A 15 -2.51 8.34 -5.54
N PRO A 16 -3.19 9.25 -6.23
CA PRO A 16 -4.03 10.23 -5.56
C PRO A 16 -5.24 9.59 -4.88
N PRO A 17 -5.84 10.27 -3.89
CA PRO A 17 -6.93 9.70 -3.08
C PRO A 17 -8.13 9.19 -3.89
N ASP A 18 -8.45 9.84 -4.98
CA ASP A 18 -9.58 9.42 -5.83
C ASP A 18 -9.35 8.05 -6.49
N GLN A 19 -8.10 7.69 -6.78
CA GLN A 19 -7.79 6.34 -7.27
C GLN A 19 -8.02 5.28 -6.19
N VAL A 20 -7.70 5.58 -4.94
CA VAL A 20 -7.95 4.67 -3.82
C VAL A 20 -9.46 4.46 -3.65
N VAL A 21 -10.23 5.53 -3.69
CA VAL A 21 -11.70 5.45 -3.61
C VAL A 21 -12.27 4.62 -4.75
N ALA A 22 -11.78 4.82 -5.97
CA ALA A 22 -12.22 4.05 -7.13
C ALA A 22 -11.92 2.56 -6.98
N PHE A 23 -10.74 2.23 -6.46
CA PHE A 23 -10.37 0.85 -6.18
C PHE A 23 -11.30 0.21 -5.14
N GLU A 24 -11.58 0.93 -4.06
CA GLU A 24 -12.49 0.45 -3.02
C GLU A 24 -13.88 0.18 -3.56
N ASP A 25 -14.39 1.06 -4.43
CA ASP A 25 -15.69 0.85 -5.08
C ASP A 25 -15.68 -0.37 -6.00
N GLU A 26 -14.60 -0.60 -6.71
CA GLU A 26 -14.44 -1.81 -7.52
C GLU A 26 -14.50 -3.06 -6.65
N MET A 27 -13.84 -3.05 -5.52
CA MET A 27 -13.84 -4.19 -4.60
C MET A 27 -15.22 -4.45 -4.01
N ARG A 28 -15.97 -3.39 -3.70
CA ARG A 28 -17.35 -3.53 -3.23
C ARG A 28 -18.25 -4.17 -4.29
N LYS A 29 -18.13 -3.73 -5.54
CA LYS A 29 -18.90 -4.27 -6.65
C LYS A 29 -18.56 -5.73 -6.94
N ALA A 30 -17.30 -6.09 -6.78
CA ALA A 30 -16.82 -7.46 -6.97
C ALA A 30 -17.16 -8.37 -5.79
N GLU A 31 -17.65 -7.81 -4.69
CA GLU A 31 -17.89 -8.53 -3.44
C GLU A 31 -16.64 -9.24 -2.93
N ALA A 32 -15.47 -8.64 -3.14
CA ALA A 32 -14.21 -9.16 -2.66
C ALA A 32 -14.08 -8.93 -1.15
N ASP A 33 -13.25 -9.75 -0.51
CA ASP A 33 -12.82 -9.53 0.87
C ASP A 33 -11.55 -8.68 0.80
N TRP A 34 -11.65 -7.41 1.16
CA TRP A 34 -10.58 -6.46 0.91
C TRP A 34 -10.29 -5.56 2.10
N GLN A 35 -9.06 -5.09 2.16
CA GLN A 35 -8.68 -4.01 3.05
C GLN A 35 -7.61 -3.13 2.38
N VAL A 36 -7.64 -1.85 2.72
CA VAL A 36 -6.65 -0.87 2.28
C VAL A 36 -6.07 -0.22 3.53
N ILE A 37 -4.75 -0.22 3.63
CA ILE A 37 -4.06 0.48 4.71
C ILE A 37 -3.26 1.61 4.10
N ALA A 38 -3.61 2.84 4.47
CA ALA A 38 -2.89 4.03 4.05
C ALA A 38 -1.94 4.45 5.17
N TYR A 39 -0.65 4.55 4.84
CA TYR A 39 0.37 4.92 5.82
C TYR A 39 0.70 6.40 5.69
N GLY A 40 0.58 7.14 6.80
CA GLY A 40 0.89 8.56 6.84
C GLY A 40 2.38 8.82 6.63
N ASN A 41 2.70 10.02 6.14
CA ASN A 41 4.08 10.47 5.89
C ASN A 41 4.88 9.51 5.00
N THR A 42 4.18 8.84 4.08
CA THR A 42 4.75 7.78 3.26
C THR A 42 4.42 8.07 1.81
N VAL A 43 5.43 7.99 0.95
CA VAL A 43 5.32 8.27 -0.47
C VAL A 43 5.55 7.01 -1.30
N HIS A 44 5.75 7.17 -2.62
CA HIS A 44 5.86 6.06 -3.56
C HIS A 44 7.13 5.22 -3.31
N SER A 45 7.03 3.91 -3.52
CA SER A 45 8.14 2.95 -3.39
C SER A 45 8.73 2.86 -1.98
N PHE A 46 7.90 2.98 -0.98
CA PHE A 46 8.34 3.06 0.42
C PHE A 46 9.07 1.81 0.93
N THR A 47 8.96 0.67 0.26
CA THR A 47 9.68 -0.55 0.64
C THR A 47 11.01 -0.71 -0.10
N ASN A 48 11.29 0.14 -1.06
CA ASN A 48 12.53 0.09 -1.83
C ASN A 48 13.59 0.98 -1.16
N ARG A 49 14.62 0.34 -0.60
CA ARG A 49 15.69 1.06 0.10
C ARG A 49 16.47 2.03 -0.78
N ASP A 50 16.44 1.84 -2.09
CA ASP A 50 17.14 2.69 -3.05
C ASP A 50 16.24 3.76 -3.66
N ALA A 51 14.96 3.82 -3.25
CA ALA A 51 14.03 4.81 -3.77
C ALA A 51 14.53 6.23 -3.52
N GLY A 52 14.57 7.02 -4.58
CA GLY A 52 15.04 8.41 -4.52
C GLY A 52 16.55 8.59 -4.49
N LYS A 53 17.35 7.52 -4.48
CA LYS A 53 18.80 7.61 -4.45
C LYS A 53 19.42 7.66 -5.85
N VAL A 54 18.94 6.79 -6.76
CA VAL A 54 19.45 6.72 -8.13
C VAL A 54 18.77 7.79 -8.99
N VAL A 55 17.46 7.92 -8.86
CA VAL A 55 16.68 8.96 -9.54
C VAL A 55 15.99 9.77 -8.45
N PRO A 56 16.52 10.96 -8.09
CA PRO A 56 15.95 11.77 -7.01
C PRO A 56 14.69 12.50 -7.47
N LEU A 57 13.57 11.77 -7.49
CA LEU A 57 12.25 12.35 -7.82
C LEU A 57 11.50 12.70 -6.55
N PRO A 58 10.85 13.88 -6.48
CA PRO A 58 9.93 14.20 -5.39
C PRO A 58 8.83 13.15 -5.30
N GLY A 59 8.49 12.75 -4.08
CA GLY A 59 7.45 11.73 -3.88
C GLY A 59 7.94 10.30 -4.05
N LEU A 60 9.23 10.08 -4.06
CA LEU A 60 9.84 8.75 -4.16
C LEU A 60 10.85 8.60 -3.02
N ALA A 61 10.57 7.76 -2.02
CA ALA A 61 11.46 7.59 -0.87
C ALA A 61 11.17 6.31 -0.10
N TYR A 62 12.22 5.68 0.41
CA TYR A 62 12.11 4.59 1.37
C TYR A 62 11.61 5.10 2.72
N ASN A 63 10.80 4.30 3.40
CA ASN A 63 10.32 4.59 4.75
C ASN A 63 10.43 3.34 5.60
N GLU A 64 11.37 3.31 6.53
CA GLU A 64 11.66 2.14 7.33
C GLU A 64 10.47 1.68 8.18
N SER A 65 9.81 2.59 8.87
CA SER A 65 8.69 2.22 9.73
C SER A 65 7.51 1.68 8.93
N THR A 66 7.21 2.29 7.79
CA THR A 66 6.15 1.82 6.91
C THR A 66 6.51 0.49 6.26
N ASP A 67 7.77 0.30 5.87
CA ASP A 67 8.25 -0.97 5.35
C ASP A 67 7.97 -2.10 6.36
N ARG A 68 8.37 -1.91 7.62
CA ARG A 68 8.10 -2.89 8.67
C ARG A 68 6.63 -3.15 8.89
N ARG A 69 5.83 -2.07 8.96
CA ARG A 69 4.40 -2.16 9.22
C ARG A 69 3.67 -2.88 8.09
N SER A 70 3.99 -2.54 6.84
CA SER A 70 3.37 -3.18 5.69
C SER A 70 3.76 -4.65 5.57
N TRP A 71 5.00 -4.98 5.89
CA TRP A 71 5.47 -6.36 5.93
C TRP A 71 4.68 -7.18 6.96
N ALA A 72 4.49 -6.62 8.17
CA ALA A 72 3.69 -7.27 9.21
C ALA A 72 2.24 -7.46 8.77
N ALA A 73 1.66 -6.46 8.11
CA ALA A 73 0.30 -6.54 7.58
C ALA A 73 0.19 -7.64 6.52
N MET A 74 1.18 -7.75 5.64
CA MET A 74 1.24 -8.79 4.62
C MET A 74 1.29 -10.18 5.25
N LYS A 75 2.13 -10.37 6.26
CA LYS A 75 2.22 -11.67 6.94
C LYS A 75 0.90 -12.05 7.61
N ALA A 76 0.26 -11.11 8.28
CA ALA A 76 -1.04 -11.32 8.91
C ALA A 76 -2.10 -11.69 7.86
N HIS A 77 -2.09 -11.01 6.74
CA HIS A 77 -3.00 -11.27 5.64
C HIS A 77 -2.84 -12.69 5.09
N PHE A 78 -1.60 -13.14 4.86
CA PHE A 78 -1.34 -14.48 4.37
C PHE A 78 -1.69 -15.55 5.41
N ASN A 79 -1.43 -15.30 6.68
CA ASN A 79 -1.84 -16.21 7.73
C ASN A 79 -3.35 -16.39 7.74
N GLU A 80 -4.10 -15.33 7.57
CA GLU A 80 -5.56 -15.39 7.50
C GLU A 80 -6.03 -16.11 6.23
N ALA A 81 -5.45 -15.78 5.08
CA ALA A 81 -5.88 -16.31 3.79
C ALA A 81 -5.60 -17.82 3.63
N PHE A 82 -4.51 -18.31 4.25
CA PHE A 82 -4.07 -19.69 4.11
C PHE A 82 -4.24 -20.52 5.38
N ALA A 83 -4.97 -20.02 6.34
CA ALA A 83 -5.25 -20.73 7.58
C ALA A 83 -6.17 -21.93 7.37
#